data_69d81ae5b27472c6710b39be622cb859
#
_entry.id   69d81ae5b27472c6710b39be622cb859
#
_cell.length_a   1.000
_cell.length_b   1.000
_cell.length_c   1.000
_cell.angle_alpha   90.00
_cell.angle_beta   90.00
_cell.angle_gamma   90.00
#
_symmetry.space_group_name_H-M   'P 1'
#
loop_
_entity.id
_entity.type
_entity.pdbx_description
1 polymer ?
#
loop_
_entity_poly.entity_id
_entity_poly.type
_entity_poly.pdbx_seq_one_letter_code
_entity_poly.pdbx_strand_id
1 'polypeptide(L)'
;SRRRHTRYGTVTGVQTCALPIFIGSGPQPNGWQANWGQFFAQQRLGAQLQLAEQAGRSLPGAAQLLEQVPHWLAAHPAEPCLVHGDLWSGNADLLAGGGGALFDPAIYRGDREVDLAMAQLFGGFPEPFFSGYGREWPLPAGHRQRRQLYNLYHLLNHANLFGGGYWQQSAASIRTLLRDPSGISPGTPDAGS
;
A
#
# COMPACT_ATOMS: atom_id res chain seq x y z
N SER A 1 -15.31 5.67 -30.28
CA SER A 1 -14.98 4.24 -30.23
C SER A 1 -14.98 3.82 -28.79
N ARG A 2 -16.03 3.13 -28.32
CA ARG A 2 -16.15 2.63 -26.94
C ARG A 2 -15.16 1.48 -26.79
N ARG A 3 -14.07 1.68 -26.04
CA ARG A 3 -13.20 0.59 -25.62
C ARG A 3 -13.96 -0.26 -24.60
N ARG A 4 -14.20 -1.52 -24.95
CA ARG A 4 -14.78 -2.52 -24.07
C ARG A 4 -13.77 -2.80 -22.96
N HIS A 5 -14.12 -2.50 -21.72
CA HIS A 5 -13.44 -3.05 -20.57
C HIS A 5 -13.61 -4.56 -20.61
N THR A 6 -12.54 -5.29 -20.85
CA THR A 6 -12.52 -6.74 -20.73
C THR A 6 -12.61 -7.05 -19.24
N ARG A 7 -13.80 -7.39 -18.77
CA ARG A 7 -13.96 -8.05 -17.47
C ARG A 7 -13.22 -9.38 -17.57
N TYR A 8 -12.10 -9.49 -16.93
CA TYR A 8 -11.51 -10.79 -16.67
C TYR A 8 -12.47 -11.53 -15.74
N GLY A 9 -13.06 -12.60 -16.29
CA GLY A 9 -13.97 -13.47 -15.56
C GLY A 9 -13.30 -14.01 -14.29
N THR A 10 -14.13 -14.33 -13.32
CA THR A 10 -13.78 -15.01 -12.07
C THR A 10 -12.81 -16.14 -12.34
N VAL A 11 -11.54 -15.94 -12.10
CA VAL A 11 -10.55 -17.01 -12.10
C VAL A 11 -10.66 -17.70 -10.73
N THR A 12 -11.54 -18.71 -10.68
CA THR A 12 -11.45 -19.76 -9.67
C THR A 12 -10.27 -20.64 -10.05
N GLY A 13 -9.08 -20.23 -9.70
CA GLY A 13 -7.88 -20.97 -9.97
C GLY A 13 -6.76 -20.42 -9.12
N VAL A 14 -6.23 -21.26 -8.26
CA VAL A 14 -5.00 -21.06 -7.51
C VAL A 14 -3.91 -20.62 -8.46
N GLN A 15 -3.72 -19.32 -8.63
CA GLN A 15 -2.51 -18.79 -9.21
C GLN A 15 -1.60 -18.39 -8.06
N THR A 16 -0.86 -19.37 -7.57
CA THR A 16 0.33 -19.13 -6.78
C THR A 16 1.31 -18.37 -7.65
N CYS A 17 1.33 -17.07 -7.52
CA CYS A 17 2.48 -16.27 -7.92
C CYS A 17 3.56 -16.52 -6.84
N ALA A 18 4.13 -17.71 -6.87
CA ALA A 18 5.14 -18.18 -5.92
C ALA A 18 6.54 -17.80 -6.39
N LEU A 19 6.74 -16.60 -6.92
CA LEU A 19 8.07 -16.05 -7.10
C LEU A 19 8.33 -15.13 -5.91
N PRO A 20 9.46 -15.30 -5.20
CA PRO A 20 9.88 -14.31 -4.23
C PRO A 20 10.08 -13.01 -4.99
N ILE A 21 9.15 -12.07 -4.79
CA ILE A 21 9.31 -10.73 -5.31
C ILE A 21 10.12 -9.95 -4.28
N PHE A 22 10.92 -9.05 -4.78
CA PHE A 22 11.72 -8.15 -3.97
C PHE A 22 11.16 -6.72 -4.09
N ILE A 23 11.35 -5.93 -3.05
CA ILE A 23 11.21 -4.49 -3.08
C ILE A 23 12.57 -3.88 -2.74
N GLY A 24 13.23 -3.30 -3.75
CA GLY A 24 14.67 -3.06 -3.68
C GLY A 24 15.42 -4.39 -3.45
N SER A 25 16.32 -4.46 -2.48
CA SER A 25 17.03 -5.68 -2.09
C SER A 25 16.31 -6.51 -1.01
N GLY A 26 15.17 -6.01 -0.48
CA GLY A 26 14.41 -6.67 0.57
C GLY A 26 13.41 -7.69 0.04
N PRO A 27 13.22 -8.85 0.72
CA PRO A 27 12.20 -9.81 0.32
C PRO A 27 10.79 -9.24 0.51
N GLN A 28 9.91 -9.49 -0.47
CA GLN A 28 8.50 -9.13 -0.42
C GLN A 28 7.66 -10.40 -0.49
N PRO A 29 7.21 -10.97 0.65
CA PRO A 29 6.37 -12.15 0.64
C PRO A 29 5.00 -11.85 0.04
N ASN A 30 4.49 -12.80 -0.79
CA ASN A 30 3.23 -12.66 -1.51
C ASN A 30 2.34 -13.89 -1.32
N GLY A 31 2.37 -14.52 -0.13
CA GLY A 31 1.47 -15.61 0.20
C GLY A 31 0.01 -15.21 0.04
N TRP A 32 -0.79 -16.11 -0.55
CA TRP A 32 -2.21 -15.84 -0.78
C TRP A 32 -2.98 -15.65 0.51
N GLN A 33 -3.82 -14.63 0.56
CA GLN A 33 -4.79 -14.39 1.63
C GLN A 33 -6.11 -13.88 1.05
N ALA A 34 -7.22 -14.36 1.59
CA ALA A 34 -8.56 -13.96 1.14
C ALA A 34 -8.97 -12.57 1.64
N ASN A 35 -8.35 -12.09 2.72
CA ASN A 35 -8.68 -10.81 3.35
C ASN A 35 -7.55 -9.81 3.16
N TRP A 36 -7.86 -8.65 2.59
CA TRP A 36 -6.86 -7.61 2.32
C TRP A 36 -6.19 -7.10 3.59
N GLY A 37 -6.94 -6.83 4.65
CA GLY A 37 -6.39 -6.34 5.92
C GLY A 37 -5.42 -7.33 6.55
N GLN A 38 -5.73 -8.63 6.50
CA GLN A 38 -4.82 -9.68 6.95
C GLN A 38 -3.57 -9.76 6.09
N PHE A 39 -3.73 -9.71 4.75
CA PHE A 39 -2.59 -9.68 3.84
C PHE A 39 -1.67 -8.50 4.14
N PHE A 40 -2.22 -7.29 4.25
CA PHE A 40 -1.42 -6.10 4.47
C PHE A 40 -0.74 -6.11 5.85
N ALA A 41 -1.45 -6.55 6.90
CA ALA A 41 -0.87 -6.70 8.24
C ALA A 41 0.29 -7.71 8.25
N GLN A 42 0.13 -8.88 7.65
CA GLN A 42 1.09 -9.98 7.78
C GLN A 42 2.19 -9.92 6.72
N GLN A 43 1.81 -9.79 5.43
CA GLN A 43 2.74 -9.89 4.30
C GLN A 43 3.42 -8.56 3.96
N ARG A 44 2.93 -7.45 4.49
CA ARG A 44 3.52 -6.12 4.29
C ARG A 44 4.13 -5.61 5.59
N LEU A 45 3.34 -5.19 6.56
CA LEU A 45 3.84 -4.59 7.80
C LEU A 45 4.58 -5.61 8.66
N GLY A 46 3.99 -6.80 8.86
CA GLY A 46 4.58 -7.87 9.69
C GLY A 46 5.92 -8.34 9.14
N ALA A 47 6.04 -8.55 7.84
CA ALA A 47 7.30 -8.93 7.22
C ALA A 47 8.41 -7.88 7.45
N GLN A 48 8.09 -6.60 7.29
CA GLN A 48 9.07 -5.52 7.53
C GLN A 48 9.43 -5.36 9.00
N LEU A 49 8.46 -5.52 9.90
CA LEU A 49 8.71 -5.47 11.34
C LEU A 49 9.55 -6.66 11.82
N GLN A 50 9.34 -7.85 11.24
CA GLN A 50 10.17 -9.02 11.52
C GLN A 50 11.63 -8.81 11.07
N LEU A 51 11.86 -8.21 9.90
CA LEU A 51 13.20 -7.84 9.46
C LEU A 51 13.86 -6.84 10.42
N ALA A 52 13.09 -5.86 10.91
CA ALA A 52 13.56 -4.90 11.90
C ALA A 52 13.98 -5.59 13.22
N GLU A 53 13.16 -6.52 13.71
CA GLU A 53 13.46 -7.29 14.93
C GLU A 53 14.72 -8.16 14.76
N GLN A 54 14.88 -8.82 13.62
CA GLN A 54 16.09 -9.59 13.29
C GLN A 54 17.36 -8.71 13.28
N ALA A 55 17.21 -7.42 12.92
CA ALA A 55 18.28 -6.41 12.99
C ALA A 55 18.40 -5.76 14.37
N GLY A 56 17.74 -6.28 15.41
CA GLY A 56 17.77 -5.75 16.77
C GLY A 56 16.99 -4.43 16.96
N ARG A 57 16.03 -4.14 16.07
CA ARG A 57 15.20 -2.94 16.12
C ARG A 57 13.77 -3.30 16.55
N SER A 58 13.33 -2.77 17.68
CA SER A 58 11.94 -2.88 18.14
C SER A 58 11.24 -1.53 18.03
N LEU A 59 10.02 -1.56 17.46
CA LEU A 59 9.20 -0.36 17.31
C LEU A 59 8.02 -0.42 18.29
N PRO A 60 7.91 0.53 19.22
CA PRO A 60 6.79 0.56 20.16
C PRO A 60 5.43 0.61 19.44
N GLY A 61 4.51 -0.24 19.89
CA GLY A 61 3.16 -0.34 19.31
C GLY A 61 3.05 -1.24 18.09
N ALA A 62 4.13 -1.84 17.59
CA ALA A 62 4.12 -2.68 16.39
C ALA A 62 3.13 -3.86 16.50
N ALA A 63 3.15 -4.60 17.61
CA ALA A 63 2.24 -5.72 17.83
C ALA A 63 0.78 -5.28 17.83
N GLN A 64 0.46 -4.21 18.58
CA GLN A 64 -0.89 -3.64 18.62
C GLN A 64 -1.35 -3.17 17.23
N LEU A 65 -0.46 -2.53 16.45
CA LEU A 65 -0.76 -2.12 15.08
C LEU A 65 -1.16 -3.32 14.21
N LEU A 66 -0.38 -4.41 14.25
CA LEU A 66 -0.65 -5.61 13.44
C LEU A 66 -2.00 -6.26 13.79
N GLU A 67 -2.40 -6.24 15.05
CA GLU A 67 -3.71 -6.71 15.49
C GLU A 67 -4.85 -5.81 14.98
N GLN A 68 -4.65 -4.50 14.93
CA GLN A 68 -5.69 -3.53 14.56
C GLN A 68 -5.91 -3.39 13.06
N VAL A 69 -4.86 -3.53 12.24
CA VAL A 69 -4.93 -3.29 10.78
C VAL A 69 -6.02 -4.11 10.08
N PRO A 70 -6.22 -5.42 10.37
CA PRO A 70 -7.32 -6.18 9.77
C PRO A 70 -8.70 -5.62 10.09
N HIS A 71 -8.88 -5.10 11.30
CA HIS A 71 -10.13 -4.47 11.73
C HIS A 71 -10.36 -3.12 11.05
N TRP A 72 -9.34 -2.29 10.95
CA TRP A 72 -9.42 -0.99 10.28
C TRP A 72 -9.75 -1.12 8.80
N LEU A 73 -9.23 -2.14 8.13
CA LEU A 73 -9.47 -2.39 6.71
C LEU A 73 -10.68 -3.28 6.42
N ALA A 74 -11.36 -3.82 7.46
CA ALA A 74 -12.47 -4.78 7.29
C ALA A 74 -13.63 -4.23 6.45
N ALA A 75 -13.96 -2.96 6.63
CA ALA A 75 -15.05 -2.31 5.91
C ALA A 75 -14.60 -1.57 4.63
N HIS A 76 -13.30 -1.61 4.32
CA HIS A 76 -12.78 -1.03 3.09
C HIS A 76 -12.99 -2.00 1.91
N PRO A 77 -13.77 -1.62 0.88
CA PRO A 77 -14.05 -2.48 -0.28
C PRO A 77 -12.85 -2.49 -1.23
N ALA A 78 -11.70 -3.01 -0.76
CA ALA A 78 -10.53 -3.14 -1.59
C ALA A 78 -10.80 -4.09 -2.76
N GLU A 79 -10.73 -3.61 -3.99
CA GLU A 79 -10.78 -4.43 -5.19
C GLU A 79 -9.38 -4.89 -5.54
N PRO A 80 -9.07 -6.21 -5.47
CA PRO A 80 -7.75 -6.71 -5.77
C PRO A 80 -7.37 -6.46 -7.23
N CYS A 81 -6.42 -5.58 -7.47
CA CYS A 81 -5.84 -5.31 -8.78
C CYS A 81 -4.33 -5.58 -8.79
N LEU A 82 -3.75 -5.67 -9.97
CA LEU A 82 -2.29 -5.71 -10.10
C LEU A 82 -1.77 -4.31 -9.80
N VAL A 83 -0.92 -4.20 -8.78
CA VAL A 83 -0.27 -2.95 -8.41
C VAL A 83 1.20 -2.97 -8.81
N HIS A 84 1.76 -1.79 -9.04
CA HIS A 84 3.20 -1.62 -9.28
C HIS A 84 4.01 -2.00 -8.02
N GLY A 85 3.51 -1.63 -6.84
CA GLY A 85 4.08 -1.98 -5.54
C GLY A 85 5.25 -1.12 -5.09
N ASP A 86 5.85 -0.34 -5.99
CA ASP A 86 6.92 0.64 -5.70
C ASP A 86 6.81 1.85 -6.62
N LEU A 87 5.62 2.47 -6.67
CA LEU A 87 5.30 3.56 -7.59
C LEU A 87 5.73 4.92 -7.01
N TRP A 88 6.98 5.27 -7.20
CA TRP A 88 7.51 6.60 -6.93
C TRP A 88 8.07 7.23 -8.22
N SER A 89 8.37 8.52 -8.21
CA SER A 89 8.79 9.25 -9.43
C SER A 89 10.08 8.73 -10.05
N GLY A 90 10.93 8.04 -9.30
CA GLY A 90 12.13 7.39 -9.82
C GLY A 90 11.87 6.14 -10.65
N ASN A 91 10.67 5.57 -10.57
CA ASN A 91 10.22 4.41 -11.34
C ASN A 91 9.19 4.78 -12.43
N ALA A 92 9.17 6.05 -12.83
CA ALA A 92 8.27 6.56 -13.86
C ALA A 92 8.97 7.60 -14.72
N ASP A 93 8.66 7.63 -16.02
CA ASP A 93 9.19 8.64 -16.94
C ASP A 93 8.19 8.96 -18.05
N LEU A 94 8.43 10.07 -18.75
CA LEU A 94 7.68 10.49 -19.93
C LEU A 94 8.45 10.12 -21.19
N LEU A 95 7.81 9.39 -22.07
CA LEU A 95 8.36 9.05 -23.37
C LEU A 95 8.34 10.27 -24.32
N ALA A 96 9.27 10.35 -25.25
CA ALA A 96 9.34 11.43 -26.25
C ALA A 96 8.04 11.59 -27.08
N GLY A 97 7.24 10.53 -27.20
CA GLY A 97 5.93 10.54 -27.86
C GLY A 97 4.75 10.95 -26.99
N GLY A 98 4.99 11.43 -25.75
CA GLY A 98 3.95 11.88 -24.82
C GLY A 98 3.27 10.77 -24.01
N GLY A 99 3.73 9.51 -24.12
CA GLY A 99 3.29 8.39 -23.27
C GLY A 99 4.04 8.35 -21.94
N GLY A 100 3.43 7.72 -20.91
CA GLY A 100 4.13 7.39 -19.65
C GLY A 100 4.78 6.01 -19.74
N ALA A 101 5.91 5.84 -19.08
CA ALA A 101 6.56 4.56 -18.83
C ALA A 101 6.67 4.31 -17.32
N LEU A 102 6.44 3.07 -16.90
CA LEU A 102 6.67 2.59 -15.54
C LEU A 102 7.68 1.43 -15.62
N PHE A 103 8.60 1.38 -14.67
CA PHE A 103 9.65 0.35 -14.62
C PHE A 103 9.99 -0.01 -13.16
N ASP A 104 10.80 -1.06 -12.97
CA ASP A 104 11.21 -1.59 -11.68
C ASP A 104 10.04 -1.88 -10.70
N PRO A 105 9.03 -2.65 -11.11
CA PRO A 105 7.89 -2.94 -10.27
C PRO A 105 8.21 -4.01 -9.20
N ALA A 106 7.63 -3.83 -8.01
CA ALA A 106 7.54 -4.84 -6.95
C ALA A 106 6.12 -5.42 -6.92
N ILE A 107 5.69 -6.05 -8.02
CA ILE A 107 4.30 -6.39 -8.32
C ILE A 107 3.66 -7.37 -7.34
N TYR A 108 2.38 -7.13 -7.04
CA TYR A 108 1.49 -8.06 -6.35
C TYR A 108 0.03 -7.73 -6.63
N ARG A 109 -0.88 -8.56 -6.15
CA ARG A 109 -2.31 -8.23 -6.18
C ARG A 109 -2.72 -7.60 -4.86
N GLY A 110 -3.26 -6.40 -4.93
CA GLY A 110 -3.61 -5.62 -3.75
C GLY A 110 -4.57 -4.48 -4.04
N ASP A 111 -4.78 -3.65 -3.04
CA ASP A 111 -5.54 -2.42 -3.15
C ASP A 111 -4.74 -1.38 -3.96
N ARG A 112 -5.36 -0.82 -5.01
CA ARG A 112 -4.77 0.23 -5.86
C ARG A 112 -4.32 1.48 -5.10
N GLU A 113 -4.89 1.73 -3.92
CA GLU A 113 -4.51 2.89 -3.11
C GLU A 113 -3.06 2.83 -2.63
N VAL A 114 -2.43 1.64 -2.56
CA VAL A 114 -1.03 1.49 -2.14
C VAL A 114 -0.08 2.20 -3.11
N ASP A 115 -0.33 2.11 -4.42
CA ASP A 115 0.50 2.78 -5.43
C ASP A 115 0.35 4.31 -5.34
N LEU A 116 -0.88 4.79 -5.16
CA LEU A 116 -1.13 6.23 -5.01
C LEU A 116 -0.57 6.78 -3.70
N ALA A 117 -0.57 5.99 -2.64
CA ALA A 117 0.07 6.34 -1.38
C ALA A 117 1.59 6.51 -1.58
N MET A 118 2.24 5.56 -2.24
CA MET A 118 3.67 5.61 -2.53
C MET A 118 4.02 6.79 -3.44
N ALA A 119 3.23 7.03 -4.50
CA ALA A 119 3.43 8.15 -5.42
C ALA A 119 3.41 9.52 -4.72
N GLN A 120 2.71 9.63 -3.59
CA GLN A 120 2.65 10.86 -2.78
C GLN A 120 3.72 10.93 -1.69
N LEU A 121 4.27 9.78 -1.25
CA LEU A 121 5.16 9.71 -0.09
C LEU A 121 6.45 10.51 -0.29
N PHE A 122 7.10 10.32 -1.43
CA PHE A 122 8.36 10.99 -1.76
C PHE A 122 8.18 12.15 -2.77
N GLY A 123 6.95 12.39 -3.21
CA GLY A 123 6.63 13.43 -4.20
C GLY A 123 7.10 13.07 -5.62
N GLY A 124 7.19 14.09 -6.46
CA GLY A 124 7.69 13.96 -7.84
C GLY A 124 6.60 13.74 -8.90
N PHE A 125 5.45 13.19 -8.56
CA PHE A 125 4.29 13.17 -9.46
C PHE A 125 3.53 14.49 -9.41
N PRO A 126 3.20 15.08 -10.58
CA PRO A 126 2.47 16.33 -10.63
C PRO A 126 0.96 16.11 -10.35
N GLU A 127 0.27 17.19 -9.95
CA GLU A 127 -1.18 17.14 -9.65
C GLU A 127 -2.02 16.51 -10.78
N PRO A 128 -1.77 16.81 -12.09
CA PRO A 128 -2.51 16.18 -13.18
C PRO A 128 -2.45 14.65 -13.22
N PHE A 129 -1.43 14.02 -12.65
CA PHE A 129 -1.36 12.57 -12.50
C PHE A 129 -2.49 12.08 -11.57
N PHE A 130 -2.63 12.69 -10.39
CA PHE A 130 -3.63 12.28 -9.40
C PHE A 130 -5.06 12.62 -9.85
N SER A 131 -5.26 13.81 -10.42
CA SER A 131 -6.58 14.20 -10.95
C SER A 131 -6.98 13.38 -12.18
N GLY A 132 -6.00 13.02 -13.03
CA GLY A 132 -6.22 12.10 -14.15
C GLY A 132 -6.66 10.72 -13.68
N TYR A 133 -5.95 10.17 -12.72
CA TYR A 133 -6.31 8.88 -12.12
C TYR A 133 -7.71 8.93 -11.48
N GLY A 134 -8.01 9.97 -10.71
CA GLY A 134 -9.31 10.14 -10.05
C GLY A 134 -10.49 10.31 -11.00
N ARG A 135 -10.28 10.82 -12.23
CA ARG A 135 -11.31 10.88 -13.27
C ARG A 135 -11.64 9.50 -13.84
N GLU A 136 -10.63 8.66 -14.04
CA GLU A 136 -10.82 7.31 -14.58
C GLU A 136 -11.40 6.35 -13.54
N TRP A 137 -10.94 6.45 -12.31
CA TRP A 137 -11.35 5.58 -11.23
C TRP A 137 -11.33 6.32 -9.88
N PRO A 138 -12.43 6.96 -9.49
CA PRO A 138 -12.51 7.75 -8.26
C PRO A 138 -12.11 6.94 -7.02
N LEU A 139 -11.38 7.57 -6.12
CA LEU A 139 -10.97 6.94 -4.86
C LEU A 139 -12.13 6.91 -3.87
N PRO A 140 -12.32 5.81 -3.14
CA PRO A 140 -13.36 5.69 -2.14
C PRO A 140 -13.09 6.60 -0.93
N ALA A 141 -14.14 6.91 -0.17
CA ALA A 141 -14.01 7.67 1.08
C ALA A 141 -12.98 7.02 2.02
N GLY A 142 -12.28 7.84 2.80
CA GLY A 142 -11.24 7.38 3.72
C GLY A 142 -9.87 7.11 3.08
N HIS A 143 -9.69 7.27 1.76
CA HIS A 143 -8.40 7.02 1.11
C HIS A 143 -7.25 7.87 1.68
N ARG A 144 -7.53 9.10 2.13
CA ARG A 144 -6.51 10.00 2.72
C ARG A 144 -5.95 9.44 4.03
N GLN A 145 -6.80 8.81 4.83
CA GLN A 145 -6.44 8.22 6.10
C GLN A 145 -5.71 6.89 5.87
N ARG A 146 -6.20 6.04 4.98
CA ARG A 146 -5.54 4.78 4.59
C ARG A 146 -4.16 5.01 3.98
N ARG A 147 -3.94 6.15 3.30
CA ARG A 147 -2.63 6.52 2.77
C ARG A 147 -1.53 6.49 3.82
N GLN A 148 -1.79 6.98 5.05
CA GLN A 148 -0.78 6.94 6.11
C GLN A 148 -0.44 5.50 6.51
N LEU A 149 -1.43 4.62 6.57
CA LEU A 149 -1.22 3.20 6.84
C LEU A 149 -0.42 2.54 5.71
N TYR A 150 -0.77 2.79 4.46
CA TYR A 150 -0.06 2.21 3.31
C TYR A 150 1.38 2.73 3.19
N ASN A 151 1.59 4.01 3.45
CA ASN A 151 2.93 4.60 3.46
C ASN A 151 3.85 4.03 4.55
N LEU A 152 3.30 3.55 5.66
CA LEU A 152 4.10 2.92 6.71
C LEU A 152 4.89 1.71 6.20
N TYR A 153 4.34 0.92 5.26
CA TYR A 153 5.05 -0.18 4.63
C TYR A 153 6.35 0.30 3.96
N HIS A 154 6.26 1.34 3.16
CA HIS A 154 7.43 1.89 2.46
C HIS A 154 8.42 2.54 3.42
N LEU A 155 7.95 3.23 4.46
CA LEU A 155 8.82 3.77 5.50
C LEU A 155 9.60 2.68 6.23
N LEU A 156 8.95 1.57 6.58
CA LEU A 156 9.60 0.41 7.20
C LEU A 156 10.60 -0.26 6.26
N ASN A 157 10.25 -0.42 4.98
CA ASN A 157 11.16 -0.95 3.97
C ASN A 157 12.40 -0.06 3.83
N HIS A 158 12.24 1.26 3.73
CA HIS A 158 13.36 2.20 3.67
C HIS A 158 14.18 2.19 4.97
N ALA A 159 13.53 2.03 6.13
CA ALA A 159 14.21 1.91 7.40
C ALA A 159 15.10 0.64 7.44
N ASN A 160 14.61 -0.49 6.96
CA ASN A 160 15.37 -1.73 6.88
C ASN A 160 16.53 -1.64 5.89
N LEU A 161 16.35 -0.96 4.74
CA LEU A 161 17.37 -0.86 3.71
C LEU A 161 18.42 0.23 3.99
N PHE A 162 18.00 1.38 4.50
CA PHE A 162 18.83 2.60 4.57
C PHE A 162 19.01 3.11 6.00
N GLY A 163 18.20 2.67 6.95
CA GLY A 163 18.26 3.12 8.34
C GLY A 163 17.89 4.60 8.54
N GLY A 164 18.67 5.29 9.38
CA GLY A 164 18.58 6.74 9.56
C GLY A 164 17.22 7.22 10.07
N GLY A 165 16.76 8.35 9.54
CA GLY A 165 15.51 9.00 9.94
C GLY A 165 14.23 8.21 9.62
N TYR A 166 14.29 7.18 8.77
CA TYR A 166 13.13 6.34 8.45
C TYR A 166 12.63 5.57 9.67
N TRP A 167 13.50 5.18 10.61
CA TRP A 167 13.09 4.56 11.87
C TRP A 167 12.22 5.48 12.71
N GLN A 168 12.61 6.75 12.81
CA GLN A 168 11.87 7.76 13.56
C GLN A 168 10.52 8.07 12.90
N GLN A 169 10.49 8.16 11.57
CA GLN A 169 9.26 8.36 10.79
C GLN A 169 8.32 7.16 10.94
N SER A 170 8.82 5.93 10.87
CA SER A 170 8.03 4.71 11.09
C SER A 170 7.43 4.67 12.49
N ALA A 171 8.23 4.94 13.52
CA ALA A 171 7.75 4.99 14.89
C ALA A 171 6.71 6.11 15.12
N ALA A 172 6.88 7.27 14.49
CA ALA A 172 5.92 8.36 14.55
C ALA A 172 4.60 7.99 13.85
N SER A 173 4.68 7.34 12.69
CA SER A 173 3.51 6.86 11.94
C SER A 173 2.72 5.83 12.74
N ILE A 174 3.38 4.84 13.36
CA ILE A 174 2.73 3.85 14.23
C ILE A 174 1.98 4.54 15.38
N ARG A 175 2.63 5.46 16.09
CA ARG A 175 1.98 6.20 17.19
C ARG A 175 0.76 7.00 16.72
N THR A 176 0.84 7.63 15.56
CA THR A 176 -0.27 8.42 15.02
C THR A 176 -1.44 7.54 14.64
N LEU A 177 -1.20 6.42 13.95
CA LEU A 177 -2.22 5.45 13.56
C LEU A 177 -2.93 4.85 14.78
N LEU A 178 -2.19 4.51 15.83
CA LEU A 178 -2.77 3.94 17.05
C LEU A 178 -3.56 4.96 17.88
N ARG A 179 -3.17 6.24 17.84
CA ARG A 179 -3.87 7.31 18.56
C ARG A 179 -5.18 7.72 17.90
N ASP A 180 -5.20 7.76 16.57
CA ASP A 180 -6.36 8.20 15.80
C ASP A 180 -6.59 7.34 14.56
N PRO A 181 -7.19 6.16 14.73
CA PRO A 181 -7.57 5.29 13.61
C PRO A 181 -8.89 5.69 12.93
N SER A 182 -9.59 6.71 13.44
CA SER A 182 -10.99 7.02 13.12
C SER A 182 -11.28 7.28 11.64
N GLY A 183 -10.27 7.63 10.87
CA GLY A 183 -10.44 7.86 9.44
C GLY A 183 -10.10 6.66 8.55
N ILE A 184 -9.54 5.57 9.08
CA ILE A 184 -9.14 4.39 8.29
C ILE A 184 -10.34 3.47 8.06
N SER A 185 -11.13 3.22 9.10
CA SER A 185 -12.44 2.59 8.96
C SER A 185 -13.44 3.59 8.37
N PRO A 186 -14.29 3.22 7.41
CA PRO A 186 -15.42 4.04 7.06
C PRO A 186 -16.24 4.24 8.34
N GLY A 187 -16.38 5.48 8.77
CA GLY A 187 -17.21 5.83 9.92
C GLY A 187 -18.57 5.16 9.77
N THR A 188 -19.12 4.62 10.84
CA THR A 188 -20.55 4.35 10.94
C THR A 188 -21.26 5.59 10.39
N PRO A 189 -22.15 5.47 9.40
CA PRO A 189 -22.94 6.62 8.97
C PRO A 189 -23.59 7.17 10.23
N ASP A 190 -23.43 8.47 10.45
CA ASP A 190 -24.12 9.18 11.52
C ASP A 190 -25.60 8.78 11.50
N ALA A 191 -26.02 8.01 12.50
CA ALA A 191 -27.42 7.73 12.76
C ALA A 191 -28.00 8.99 13.45
N GLY A 192 -28.32 9.98 12.61
CA GLY A 192 -28.92 11.20 13.20
C GLY A 192 -29.01 12.37 12.23
N SER A 193 -30.06 12.44 11.48
CA SER A 193 -30.98 13.58 11.38
C SER A 193 -32.02 13.33 10.28
#